data_c7d5d45934e60997e1bc693d5ad31d8b
#
_entry.id   c7d5d45934e60997e1bc693d5ad31d8b
#
_cell.length_a   1.000
_cell.length_b   1.000
_cell.length_c   1.000
_cell.angle_alpha   90.00
_cell.angle_beta   90.00
_cell.angle_gamma   90.00
#
_symmetry.space_group_name_H-M   'P 1'
#
loop_
_entity.id
_entity.type
_entity.pdbx_description
1 polymer ?
#
loop_
_entity_poly.entity_id
_entity_poly.type
_entity_poly.pdbx_seq_one_letter_code
_entity_poly.pdbx_strand_id
1 'polypeptide(L)'
;MFNDETSGGTTDRHMFEDKTSAGKRLAERFVDHDLRPDTVFAVPTGGVAVAEPIADRFNADLGLLVAEPVRPPSEDIPLGAVTDTGSTWIDGRLVEAFDVDKEKLEVEKQRAFREARNKHETFDEIGSDPTPEGVVAIVDDGIVTGTTMKACTTAMAEVADTYTIAAAPVGAPDSGAELHAIADDVLVEEDPPSFKLLEQFYESFDPAVVRQWSE
;
A
#
# COMPACT_ATOMS: atom_id res chain seq x y z
N MET A 1 -44.53 -23.89 23.85
CA MET A 1 -44.60 -22.95 22.71
C MET A 1 -43.42 -22.02 22.91
N PHE A 2 -42.27 -22.42 22.43
CA PHE A 2 -41.01 -21.66 22.53
C PHE A 2 -40.68 -21.16 21.14
N ASN A 3 -40.78 -19.87 20.93
CA ASN A 3 -40.25 -19.22 19.73
C ASN A 3 -38.77 -18.94 20.00
N ASP A 4 -37.94 -19.66 19.27
CA ASP A 4 -36.54 -19.39 19.14
C ASP A 4 -36.37 -18.56 17.85
N GLU A 5 -36.28 -17.25 17.98
CA GLU A 5 -35.90 -16.31 16.95
C GLU A 5 -34.63 -15.58 17.36
N THR A 6 -33.50 -16.26 17.22
CA THR A 6 -32.17 -15.60 17.20
C THR A 6 -31.47 -15.96 15.92
N SER A 7 -31.97 -15.48 14.78
CA SER A 7 -31.16 -15.32 13.59
C SER A 7 -30.54 -13.93 13.59
N GLY A 8 -29.51 -13.75 14.40
CA GLY A 8 -28.57 -12.65 14.26
C GLY A 8 -27.72 -12.87 13.01
N GLY A 9 -28.28 -12.57 11.84
CA GLY A 9 -27.52 -12.45 10.62
C GLY A 9 -26.61 -11.23 10.75
N THR A 10 -25.33 -11.43 11.07
CA THR A 10 -24.27 -10.50 10.71
C THR A 10 -24.27 -10.43 9.19
N THR A 11 -24.98 -9.46 8.63
CA THR A 11 -24.74 -9.05 7.23
C THR A 11 -23.30 -8.63 7.16
N ASP A 12 -22.49 -9.48 6.56
CA ASP A 12 -21.16 -9.15 6.06
C ASP A 12 -21.34 -8.04 5.00
N ARG A 13 -21.44 -6.78 5.46
CA ARG A 13 -21.46 -5.62 4.57
C ARG A 13 -20.01 -5.34 4.24
N HIS A 14 -19.64 -5.62 3.00
CA HIS A 14 -18.39 -5.09 2.47
C HIS A 14 -18.36 -3.58 2.67
N MET A 15 -17.18 -3.04 2.99
CA MET A 15 -17.00 -1.60 3.26
C MET A 15 -17.00 -0.80 1.98
N PHE A 16 -16.50 -1.41 0.89
CA PHE A 16 -16.36 -0.81 -0.43
C PHE A 16 -16.96 -1.70 -1.51
N GLU A 17 -17.58 -1.09 -2.52
CA GLU A 17 -18.07 -1.79 -3.71
C GLU A 17 -16.88 -2.39 -4.50
N ASP A 18 -15.89 -1.54 -4.78
CA ASP A 18 -14.64 -1.89 -5.47
C ASP A 18 -13.49 -0.96 -5.05
N LYS A 19 -12.30 -1.16 -5.61
CA LYS A 19 -11.11 -0.34 -5.33
C LYS A 19 -11.27 1.10 -5.80
N THR A 20 -11.95 1.34 -6.91
CA THR A 20 -12.20 2.70 -7.43
C THR A 20 -13.14 3.47 -6.49
N SER A 21 -14.20 2.85 -5.99
CA SER A 21 -15.11 3.47 -5.02
C SER A 21 -14.40 3.75 -3.69
N ALA A 22 -13.51 2.85 -3.26
CA ALA A 22 -12.64 3.04 -2.10
C ALA A 22 -11.70 4.23 -2.29
N GLY A 23 -11.09 4.36 -3.47
CA GLY A 23 -10.23 5.49 -3.83
C GLY A 23 -10.97 6.83 -3.81
N LYS A 24 -12.22 6.87 -4.29
CA LYS A 24 -13.08 8.08 -4.21
C LYS A 24 -13.34 8.49 -2.75
N ARG A 25 -13.65 7.54 -1.87
CA ARG A 25 -13.83 7.82 -0.43
C ARG A 25 -12.53 8.32 0.21
N LEU A 26 -11.41 7.69 -0.12
CA LEU A 26 -10.10 8.11 0.38
C LEU A 26 -9.75 9.52 -0.13
N ALA A 27 -10.09 9.88 -1.36
CA ALA A 27 -9.90 11.24 -1.88
C ALA A 27 -10.67 12.30 -1.07
N GLU A 28 -11.88 11.99 -0.59
CA GLU A 28 -12.62 12.89 0.30
C GLU A 28 -11.95 13.01 1.68
N ARG A 29 -11.29 11.95 2.18
CA ARG A 29 -10.50 12.03 3.40
C ARG A 29 -9.31 13.00 3.27
N PHE A 30 -8.66 13.02 2.11
CA PHE A 30 -7.63 14.02 1.81
C PHE A 30 -8.19 15.45 1.90
N VAL A 31 -9.40 15.67 1.36
CA VAL A 31 -10.08 16.98 1.46
C VAL A 31 -10.40 17.34 2.91
N ASP A 32 -10.95 16.41 3.69
CA ASP A 32 -11.34 16.62 5.10
C ASP A 32 -10.14 16.99 5.98
N HIS A 33 -8.95 16.48 5.64
CA HIS A 33 -7.69 16.78 6.34
C HIS A 33 -6.91 17.96 5.75
N ASP A 34 -7.48 18.67 4.74
CA ASP A 34 -6.81 19.76 4.00
C ASP A 34 -5.46 19.33 3.36
N LEU A 35 -5.35 18.05 3.01
CA LEU A 35 -4.20 17.48 2.33
C LEU A 35 -4.43 17.50 0.82
N ARG A 36 -3.44 17.98 0.07
CA ARG A 36 -3.50 18.13 -1.39
C ARG A 36 -2.24 17.58 -2.02
N PRO A 37 -2.24 16.32 -2.45
CA PRO A 37 -1.07 15.76 -3.11
C PRO A 37 -0.78 16.44 -4.45
N ASP A 38 0.49 16.75 -4.67
CA ASP A 38 1.03 17.20 -5.96
C ASP A 38 1.41 15.98 -6.80
N THR A 39 1.86 14.91 -6.14
CA THR A 39 2.21 13.63 -6.76
C THR A 39 1.55 12.48 -6.00
N VAL A 40 1.00 11.52 -6.74
CA VAL A 40 0.43 10.28 -6.18
C VAL A 40 1.21 9.08 -6.74
N PHE A 41 1.78 8.28 -5.86
CA PHE A 41 2.39 7.01 -6.25
C PHE A 41 1.49 5.84 -5.85
N ALA A 42 1.06 5.07 -6.83
CA ALA A 42 0.32 3.85 -6.62
C ALA A 42 1.27 2.67 -6.35
N VAL A 43 0.96 1.86 -5.34
CA VAL A 43 1.63 0.57 -5.12
C VAL A 43 0.91 -0.51 -5.93
N PRO A 44 1.51 -1.01 -7.02
CA PRO A 44 0.82 -1.98 -7.87
C PRO A 44 0.80 -3.38 -7.22
N THR A 45 -0.21 -4.21 -7.53
CA THR A 45 -1.24 -3.99 -8.57
C THR A 45 -2.51 -3.31 -8.02
N GLY A 46 -2.85 -3.54 -6.78
CA GLY A 46 -4.14 -3.15 -6.20
C GLY A 46 -4.29 -1.65 -6.00
N GLY A 47 -3.21 -0.98 -5.60
CA GLY A 47 -3.21 0.45 -5.28
C GLY A 47 -3.50 1.37 -6.47
N VAL A 48 -3.30 0.90 -7.71
CA VAL A 48 -3.55 1.72 -8.92
C VAL A 48 -5.00 2.20 -8.98
N ALA A 49 -5.96 1.29 -8.89
CA ALA A 49 -7.38 1.64 -8.97
C ALA A 49 -7.87 2.51 -7.80
N VAL A 50 -7.14 2.52 -6.68
CA VAL A 50 -7.38 3.41 -5.54
C VAL A 50 -6.75 4.78 -5.76
N ALA A 51 -5.55 4.81 -6.34
CA ALA A 51 -4.77 6.04 -6.54
C ALA A 51 -5.35 6.96 -7.63
N GLU A 52 -5.90 6.37 -8.72
CA GLU A 52 -6.48 7.13 -9.83
C GLU A 52 -7.49 8.19 -9.39
N PRO A 53 -8.55 7.85 -8.62
CA PRO A 53 -9.53 8.85 -8.18
C PRO A 53 -8.92 9.96 -7.32
N ILE A 54 -7.82 9.68 -6.61
CA ILE A 54 -7.10 10.67 -5.81
C ILE A 54 -6.34 11.62 -6.75
N ALA A 55 -5.57 11.09 -7.69
CA ALA A 55 -4.84 11.88 -8.68
C ALA A 55 -5.79 12.77 -9.49
N ASP A 56 -6.89 12.21 -9.99
CA ASP A 56 -7.92 12.96 -10.72
C ASP A 56 -8.54 14.09 -9.88
N ARG A 57 -8.83 13.81 -8.61
CA ARG A 57 -9.49 14.78 -7.71
C ARG A 57 -8.65 16.01 -7.46
N PHE A 58 -7.33 15.87 -7.41
CA PHE A 58 -6.38 16.94 -7.11
C PHE A 58 -5.61 17.43 -8.32
N ASN A 59 -5.80 16.82 -9.50
CA ASN A 59 -5.02 17.04 -10.72
C ASN A 59 -3.52 16.83 -10.42
N ALA A 60 -3.23 15.79 -9.64
CA ALA A 60 -1.89 15.37 -9.25
C ALA A 60 -1.26 14.48 -10.30
N ASP A 61 0.06 14.51 -10.42
CA ASP A 61 0.79 13.56 -11.24
C ASP A 61 0.68 12.16 -10.64
N LEU A 62 0.41 11.15 -11.49
CA LEU A 62 0.28 9.76 -11.07
C LEU A 62 1.44 8.94 -11.59
N GLY A 63 2.13 8.26 -10.66
CA GLY A 63 3.23 7.35 -10.93
C GLY A 63 3.08 6.02 -10.20
N LEU A 64 4.06 5.15 -10.39
CA LEU A 64 4.12 3.85 -9.71
C LEU A 64 5.33 3.79 -8.78
N LEU A 65 5.16 3.12 -7.65
CA LEU A 65 6.25 2.79 -6.75
C LEU A 65 6.14 1.31 -6.37
N VAL A 66 6.97 0.50 -6.99
CA VAL A 66 6.93 -0.95 -6.83
C VAL A 66 7.82 -1.37 -5.67
N ALA A 67 7.30 -2.20 -4.77
CA ALA A 67 8.11 -2.83 -3.74
C ALA A 67 7.87 -4.34 -3.70
N GLU A 68 8.94 -5.10 -3.54
CA GLU A 68 8.88 -6.55 -3.42
C GLU A 68 9.39 -7.00 -2.04
N PRO A 69 8.71 -7.98 -1.44
CA PRO A 69 9.05 -8.43 -0.09
C PRO A 69 10.38 -9.21 -0.06
N VAL A 70 11.15 -8.94 0.98
CA VAL A 70 12.34 -9.69 1.36
C VAL A 70 11.91 -10.85 2.25
N ARG A 71 11.98 -12.09 1.77
CA ARG A 71 11.61 -13.30 2.52
C ARG A 71 12.79 -14.22 2.68
N PRO A 72 13.03 -14.76 3.89
CA PRO A 72 14.00 -15.84 4.05
C PRO A 72 13.51 -17.10 3.31
N PRO A 73 14.41 -17.94 2.79
CA PRO A 73 14.02 -19.13 2.03
C PRO A 73 13.17 -20.15 2.79
N SER A 74 13.19 -20.10 4.13
CA SER A 74 12.49 -21.05 5.01
C SER A 74 11.17 -20.54 5.58
N GLU A 75 10.81 -19.27 5.32
CA GLU A 75 9.68 -18.61 5.98
C GLU A 75 8.83 -17.84 4.97
N ASP A 76 7.51 -17.90 5.14
CA ASP A 76 6.57 -17.12 4.33
C ASP A 76 6.43 -15.67 4.84
N ILE A 77 6.91 -15.38 6.05
CA ILE A 77 6.80 -14.05 6.67
C ILE A 77 7.85 -13.12 6.06
N PRO A 78 7.44 -11.98 5.47
CA PRO A 78 8.39 -11.02 4.95
C PRO A 78 9.15 -10.31 6.08
N LEU A 79 10.47 -10.26 5.98
CA LEU A 79 11.35 -9.52 6.89
C LEU A 79 11.34 -8.02 6.60
N GLY A 80 10.90 -7.63 5.43
CA GLY A 80 10.93 -6.28 4.93
C GLY A 80 10.54 -6.24 3.46
N ALA A 81 10.82 -5.11 2.79
CA ALA A 81 10.65 -4.96 1.35
C ALA A 81 11.73 -4.05 0.76
N VAL A 82 11.95 -4.18 -0.54
CA VAL A 82 12.85 -3.34 -1.34
C VAL A 82 12.05 -2.74 -2.49
N THR A 83 12.18 -1.43 -2.70
CA THR A 83 11.56 -0.74 -3.82
C THR A 83 12.37 -0.91 -5.11
N ASP A 84 11.74 -0.65 -6.25
CA ASP A 84 12.37 -0.55 -7.57
C ASP A 84 13.42 0.57 -7.68
N THR A 85 13.35 1.57 -6.80
CA THR A 85 14.37 2.62 -6.63
C THR A 85 15.57 2.16 -5.79
N GLY A 86 15.45 1.04 -5.07
CA GLY A 86 16.49 0.46 -4.21
C GLY A 86 16.34 0.80 -2.72
N SER A 87 15.41 1.67 -2.33
CA SER A 87 15.14 1.92 -0.92
C SER A 87 14.63 0.66 -0.23
N THR A 88 15.03 0.48 1.02
CA THR A 88 14.81 -0.77 1.75
C THR A 88 14.29 -0.50 3.15
N TRP A 89 13.22 -1.18 3.52
CA TRP A 89 12.79 -1.27 4.91
C TRP A 89 12.88 -2.72 5.40
N ILE A 90 13.54 -2.96 6.55
CA ILE A 90 13.71 -4.28 7.16
C ILE A 90 13.35 -4.23 8.64
N ASP A 91 12.51 -5.15 9.09
CA ASP A 91 12.25 -5.34 10.53
C ASP A 91 13.40 -6.10 11.19
N GLY A 92 14.28 -5.38 11.89
CA GLY A 92 15.41 -5.96 12.60
C GLY A 92 15.01 -6.99 13.66
N ARG A 93 13.81 -6.85 14.25
CA ARG A 93 13.28 -7.80 15.26
C ARG A 93 13.01 -9.16 14.63
N LEU A 94 12.46 -9.18 13.40
CA LEU A 94 12.22 -10.42 12.67
C LEU A 94 13.53 -11.05 12.19
N VAL A 95 14.50 -10.24 11.76
CA VAL A 95 15.84 -10.73 11.38
C VAL A 95 16.49 -11.44 12.55
N GLU A 96 16.42 -10.87 13.76
CA GLU A 96 16.94 -11.48 15.00
C GLU A 96 16.13 -12.72 15.39
N ALA A 97 14.79 -12.65 15.36
CA ALA A 97 13.92 -13.75 15.77
C ALA A 97 14.08 -15.01 14.91
N PHE A 98 14.34 -14.83 13.61
CA PHE A 98 14.58 -15.94 12.67
C PHE A 98 16.06 -16.28 12.49
N ASP A 99 16.98 -15.66 13.25
CA ASP A 99 18.42 -15.84 13.16
C ASP A 99 18.94 -15.79 11.72
N VAL A 100 18.49 -14.78 10.98
CA VAL A 100 18.81 -14.65 9.56
C VAL A 100 20.22 -14.12 9.39
N ASP A 101 21.06 -14.92 8.72
CA ASP A 101 22.42 -14.56 8.40
C ASP A 101 22.47 -13.31 7.47
N LYS A 102 23.42 -12.39 7.74
CA LYS A 102 23.54 -11.13 7.00
C LYS A 102 23.80 -11.33 5.50
N GLU A 103 24.59 -12.33 5.14
CA GLU A 103 24.90 -12.61 3.73
C GLU A 103 23.65 -13.12 3.00
N LYS A 104 22.84 -13.97 3.66
CA LYS A 104 21.57 -14.44 3.12
C LYS A 104 20.56 -13.31 3.00
N LEU A 105 20.47 -12.45 4.00
CA LEU A 105 19.60 -11.28 3.96
C LEU A 105 19.94 -10.39 2.76
N GLU A 106 21.22 -10.13 2.52
CA GLU A 106 21.65 -9.31 1.39
C GLU A 106 21.35 -9.96 0.03
N VAL A 107 21.48 -11.28 -0.09
CA VAL A 107 21.08 -12.02 -1.29
C VAL A 107 19.58 -11.88 -1.56
N GLU A 108 18.72 -12.01 -0.52
CA GLU A 108 17.28 -11.84 -0.66
C GLU A 108 16.87 -10.40 -0.98
N LYS A 109 17.52 -9.40 -0.41
CA LYS A 109 17.34 -7.98 -0.79
C LYS A 109 17.65 -7.75 -2.27
N GLN A 110 18.78 -8.28 -2.77
CA GLN A 110 19.16 -8.17 -4.17
C GLN A 110 18.17 -8.91 -5.09
N ARG A 111 17.60 -10.02 -4.64
CA ARG A 111 16.53 -10.71 -5.36
C ARG A 111 15.28 -9.85 -5.45
N ALA A 112 14.80 -9.37 -4.31
CA ALA A 112 13.61 -8.51 -4.22
C ALA A 112 13.77 -7.23 -5.07
N PHE A 113 14.94 -6.59 -5.04
CA PHE A 113 15.23 -5.43 -5.87
C PHE A 113 15.08 -5.72 -7.37
N ARG A 114 15.65 -6.85 -7.86
CA ARG A 114 15.51 -7.22 -9.27
C ARG A 114 14.06 -7.53 -9.63
N GLU A 115 13.32 -8.20 -8.74
CA GLU A 115 11.91 -8.50 -8.94
C GLU A 115 11.06 -7.21 -8.99
N ALA A 116 11.32 -6.25 -8.10
CA ALA A 116 10.65 -4.95 -8.09
C ALA A 116 10.91 -4.18 -9.41
N ARG A 117 12.16 -4.13 -9.87
CA ARG A 117 12.50 -3.49 -11.15
C ARG A 117 11.84 -4.16 -12.35
N ASN A 118 11.91 -5.49 -12.42
CA ASN A 118 11.27 -6.23 -13.51
C ASN A 118 9.75 -6.01 -13.52
N LYS A 119 9.14 -5.94 -12.34
CA LYS A 119 7.71 -5.67 -12.21
C LYS A 119 7.38 -4.24 -12.63
N HIS A 120 8.19 -3.25 -12.24
CA HIS A 120 8.04 -1.87 -12.70
C HIS A 120 8.07 -1.81 -14.23
N GLU A 121 9.05 -2.42 -14.88
CA GLU A 121 9.19 -2.46 -16.35
C GLU A 121 7.96 -3.07 -17.04
N THR A 122 7.18 -3.94 -16.39
CA THR A 122 5.92 -4.46 -16.96
C THR A 122 4.79 -3.45 -16.95
N PHE A 123 4.96 -2.36 -16.22
CA PHE A 123 3.98 -1.27 -16.09
C PHE A 123 4.40 0.02 -16.81
N ASP A 124 5.55 0.03 -17.51
CA ASP A 124 6.07 1.20 -18.23
C ASP A 124 5.08 1.81 -19.25
N GLU A 125 4.09 1.02 -19.68
CA GLU A 125 3.03 1.48 -20.58
C GLU A 125 1.90 2.23 -19.82
N ILE A 126 1.92 2.25 -18.47
CA ILE A 126 0.78 2.66 -17.65
C ILE A 126 0.87 4.11 -17.19
N GLY A 127 2.04 4.72 -17.15
CA GLY A 127 2.14 6.07 -16.64
C GLY A 127 3.48 6.76 -16.87
N SER A 128 3.51 8.06 -16.61
CA SER A 128 4.75 8.80 -16.46
C SER A 128 5.43 8.38 -15.16
N ASP A 129 6.74 8.52 -15.13
CA ASP A 129 7.55 8.37 -13.93
C ASP A 129 7.76 9.79 -13.34
N PRO A 130 6.78 10.32 -12.57
CA PRO A 130 6.84 11.69 -12.12
C PRO A 130 7.98 11.86 -11.13
N THR A 131 8.62 13.02 -11.17
CA THR A 131 9.55 13.41 -10.10
C THR A 131 8.74 13.73 -8.84
N PRO A 132 8.98 13.06 -7.70
CA PRO A 132 8.28 13.38 -6.47
C PRO A 132 8.63 14.80 -6.00
N GLU A 133 7.61 15.63 -5.82
CA GLU A 133 7.77 17.00 -5.33
C GLU A 133 6.56 17.44 -4.50
N GLY A 134 6.77 18.38 -3.58
CA GLY A 134 5.72 18.94 -2.74
C GLY A 134 5.09 17.89 -1.83
N VAL A 135 3.76 17.76 -1.88
CA VAL A 135 2.99 16.77 -1.12
C VAL A 135 2.88 15.49 -1.95
N VAL A 136 3.46 14.42 -1.44
CA VAL A 136 3.52 13.11 -2.09
C VAL A 136 2.64 12.10 -1.36
N ALA A 137 1.64 11.56 -2.02
CA ALA A 137 0.81 10.47 -1.50
C ALA A 137 1.26 9.12 -2.05
N ILE A 138 1.49 8.15 -1.16
CA ILE A 138 1.74 6.75 -1.49
C ILE A 138 0.47 5.98 -1.18
N VAL A 139 -0.11 5.33 -2.18
CA VAL A 139 -1.45 4.74 -2.12
C VAL A 139 -1.42 3.25 -2.44
N ASP A 140 -2.01 2.45 -1.55
CA ASP A 140 -2.24 1.02 -1.75
C ASP A 140 -3.72 0.67 -1.53
N ASP A 141 -4.15 -0.54 -1.91
CA ASP A 141 -5.53 -1.01 -1.72
C ASP A 141 -5.82 -1.49 -0.29
N GLY A 142 -4.80 -1.64 0.53
CA GLY A 142 -4.92 -1.91 1.96
C GLY A 142 -3.58 -2.20 2.64
N ILE A 143 -3.51 -1.87 3.91
CA ILE A 143 -2.29 -2.06 4.73
C ILE A 143 -2.49 -3.26 5.66
N VAL A 144 -1.97 -4.43 5.28
CA VAL A 144 -2.05 -5.66 6.08
C VAL A 144 -0.93 -5.69 7.12
N THR A 145 0.31 -5.92 6.69
CA THR A 145 1.50 -5.90 7.57
C THR A 145 2.23 -4.56 7.52
N GLY A 146 1.88 -3.72 6.57
CA GLY A 146 2.54 -2.45 6.30
C GLY A 146 3.95 -2.56 5.72
N THR A 147 4.49 -3.75 5.50
CA THR A 147 5.87 -3.95 5.04
C THR A 147 6.16 -3.27 3.71
N THR A 148 5.29 -3.44 2.72
CA THR A 148 5.38 -2.80 1.40
C THR A 148 5.25 -1.28 1.53
N MET A 149 4.22 -0.82 2.23
CA MET A 149 3.98 0.61 2.46
C MET A 149 5.16 1.28 3.17
N LYS A 150 5.76 0.63 4.18
CA LYS A 150 6.94 1.16 4.88
C LYS A 150 8.14 1.31 3.96
N ALA A 151 8.40 0.36 3.07
CA ALA A 151 9.49 0.46 2.10
C ALA A 151 9.25 1.61 1.12
N CYS A 152 8.03 1.74 0.59
CA CYS A 152 7.64 2.83 -0.31
C CYS A 152 7.70 4.20 0.39
N THR A 153 7.20 4.29 1.63
CA THR A 153 7.27 5.51 2.43
C THR A 153 8.72 5.90 2.73
N THR A 154 9.57 4.93 3.07
CA THR A 154 11.01 5.17 3.27
C THR A 154 11.65 5.75 2.02
N ALA A 155 11.32 5.21 0.83
CA ALA A 155 11.84 5.72 -0.44
C ALA A 155 11.49 7.20 -0.67
N MET A 156 10.26 7.60 -0.36
CA MET A 156 9.81 8.99 -0.53
C MET A 156 10.33 9.92 0.56
N ALA A 157 10.43 9.46 1.81
CA ALA A 157 11.02 10.23 2.91
C ALA A 157 12.52 10.51 2.71
N GLU A 158 13.20 9.79 1.83
CA GLU A 158 14.58 10.05 1.42
C GLU A 158 14.69 11.17 0.37
N VAL A 159 13.57 11.56 -0.25
CA VAL A 159 13.53 12.66 -1.23
C VAL A 159 13.43 13.99 -0.48
N ALA A 160 14.38 14.88 -0.74
CA ALA A 160 14.42 16.18 -0.07
C ALA A 160 13.19 17.05 -0.43
N ASP A 161 12.73 17.81 0.55
CA ASP A 161 11.65 18.80 0.40
C ASP A 161 10.28 18.21 0.01
N THR A 162 10.03 16.93 0.29
CA THR A 162 8.71 16.31 0.14
C THR A 162 7.98 16.18 1.50
N TYR A 163 6.65 16.32 1.46
CA TYR A 163 5.74 15.94 2.56
C TYR A 163 5.08 14.63 2.20
N THR A 164 5.42 13.56 2.88
CA THR A 164 5.05 12.20 2.51
C THR A 164 3.82 11.71 3.27
N ILE A 165 2.80 11.27 2.56
CA ILE A 165 1.56 10.71 3.11
C ILE A 165 1.45 9.24 2.71
N ALA A 166 1.34 8.34 3.69
CA ALA A 166 0.98 6.95 3.44
C ALA A 166 -0.54 6.80 3.52
N ALA A 167 -1.19 6.29 2.47
CA ALA A 167 -2.64 6.25 2.39
C ALA A 167 -3.19 4.91 1.91
N ALA A 168 -4.29 4.44 2.52
CA ALA A 168 -5.02 3.26 2.08
C ALA A 168 -6.50 3.33 2.51
N PRO A 169 -7.42 2.66 1.78
CA PRO A 169 -8.83 2.58 2.18
C PRO A 169 -9.03 1.80 3.47
N VAL A 170 -8.19 0.80 3.74
CA VAL A 170 -8.31 -0.04 4.93
C VAL A 170 -6.93 -0.43 5.45
N GLY A 171 -6.77 -0.43 6.77
CA GLY A 171 -5.54 -0.83 7.44
C GLY A 171 -5.79 -1.77 8.61
N ALA A 172 -4.89 -2.71 8.86
CA ALA A 172 -4.92 -3.50 10.07
C ALA A 172 -4.63 -2.58 11.29
N PRO A 173 -5.26 -2.81 12.46
CA PRO A 173 -5.22 -1.88 13.60
C PRO A 173 -3.83 -1.42 14.04
N ASP A 174 -2.83 -2.28 13.91
CA ASP A 174 -1.45 -1.96 14.34
C ASP A 174 -0.53 -1.51 13.20
N SER A 175 -1.01 -1.56 11.94
CA SER A 175 -0.18 -1.25 10.77
C SER A 175 0.19 0.23 10.63
N GLY A 176 -0.65 1.12 11.14
CA GLY A 176 -0.44 2.57 11.06
C GLY A 176 0.63 3.11 12.01
N ALA A 177 0.81 2.50 13.18
CA ALA A 177 1.68 3.05 14.23
C ALA A 177 3.15 3.18 13.80
N GLU A 178 3.67 2.20 13.07
CA GLU A 178 5.06 2.24 12.57
C GLU A 178 5.20 3.14 11.34
N LEU A 179 4.14 3.32 10.55
CA LEU A 179 4.13 4.26 9.42
C LEU A 179 4.22 5.72 9.87
N HIS A 180 3.58 6.11 10.98
CA HIS A 180 3.72 7.44 11.57
C HIS A 180 5.15 7.80 12.02
N ALA A 181 6.05 6.81 12.15
CA ALA A 181 7.45 7.06 12.41
C ALA A 181 8.28 7.39 11.15
N ILE A 182 7.72 7.15 9.95
CA ILE A 182 8.40 7.26 8.66
C ILE A 182 7.73 8.34 7.79
N ALA A 183 6.39 8.32 7.71
CA ALA A 183 5.60 9.30 6.96
C ALA A 183 5.36 10.55 7.80
N ASP A 184 5.17 11.70 7.14
CA ASP A 184 4.70 12.93 7.77
C ASP A 184 3.24 12.83 8.17
N ASP A 185 2.42 12.07 7.40
CA ASP A 185 1.03 11.75 7.73
C ASP A 185 0.65 10.34 7.28
N VAL A 186 -0.37 9.76 7.93
CA VAL A 186 -0.93 8.45 7.59
C VAL A 186 -2.44 8.55 7.50
N LEU A 187 -2.99 8.26 6.34
CA LEU A 187 -4.40 8.41 6.05
C LEU A 187 -5.03 7.05 5.74
N VAL A 188 -5.73 6.49 6.71
CA VAL A 188 -6.50 5.24 6.56
C VAL A 188 -7.98 5.55 6.74
N GLU A 189 -8.82 5.14 5.79
CA GLU A 189 -10.26 5.40 5.83
C GLU A 189 -10.95 4.54 6.89
N GLU A 190 -10.60 3.25 6.97
CA GLU A 190 -11.19 2.29 7.89
C GLU A 190 -10.12 1.43 8.59
N ASP A 191 -10.22 1.28 9.90
CA ASP A 191 -9.34 0.46 10.74
C ASP A 191 -10.13 -0.64 11.48
N PRO A 192 -10.63 -1.66 10.76
CA PRO A 192 -11.52 -2.66 11.32
C PRO A 192 -10.82 -3.49 12.41
N PRO A 193 -11.50 -3.78 13.54
CA PRO A 193 -10.91 -4.53 14.66
C PRO A 193 -10.56 -5.98 14.31
N SER A 194 -11.03 -6.49 13.19
CA SER A 194 -10.70 -7.80 12.65
C SER A 194 -10.31 -7.67 11.19
N PHE A 195 -9.03 -7.87 10.93
CA PHE A 195 -8.45 -7.84 9.60
C PHE A 195 -7.80 -9.21 9.32
N LYS A 196 -8.39 -10.01 8.42
CA LYS A 196 -7.86 -11.34 8.06
C LYS A 196 -7.35 -11.36 6.64
N LEU A 197 -8.21 -10.96 5.70
CA LEU A 197 -7.92 -10.93 4.27
C LEU A 197 -8.41 -9.59 3.72
N LEU A 198 -7.68 -9.02 2.78
CA LEU A 198 -8.02 -7.74 2.19
C LEU A 198 -9.33 -7.80 1.39
N GLU A 199 -9.57 -8.92 0.70
CA GLU A 199 -10.75 -9.14 -0.12
C GLU A 199 -12.07 -9.02 0.65
N GLN A 200 -12.07 -9.28 1.96
CA GLN A 200 -13.29 -9.21 2.78
C GLN A 200 -13.90 -7.81 2.88
N PHE A 201 -13.16 -6.76 2.53
CA PHE A 201 -13.61 -5.38 2.60
C PHE A 201 -14.21 -4.86 1.29
N TYR A 202 -14.10 -5.63 0.21
CA TYR A 202 -14.54 -5.28 -1.13
C TYR A 202 -15.62 -6.25 -1.63
N GLU A 203 -16.73 -5.73 -2.20
CA GLU A 203 -17.73 -6.59 -2.87
C GLU A 203 -17.17 -7.19 -4.15
N SER A 204 -16.41 -6.40 -4.91
CA SER A 204 -15.68 -6.83 -6.08
C SER A 204 -14.18 -6.63 -5.86
N PHE A 205 -13.46 -7.72 -5.72
CA PHE A 205 -12.00 -7.70 -5.58
C PHE A 205 -11.34 -8.27 -6.84
N ASP A 206 -11.06 -7.41 -7.81
CA ASP A 206 -10.29 -7.79 -9.00
C ASP A 206 -8.80 -7.49 -8.78
N PRO A 207 -7.92 -8.51 -8.76
CA PRO A 207 -6.48 -8.30 -8.67
C PRO A 207 -5.86 -7.72 -9.95
N ALA A 208 -6.63 -7.60 -11.05
CA ALA A 208 -6.13 -7.38 -12.40
C ALA A 208 -6.52 -6.04 -13.06
N VAL A 209 -6.90 -5.00 -12.31
CA VAL A 209 -7.37 -3.71 -12.87
C VAL A 209 -6.31 -2.94 -13.69
N VAL A 210 -5.11 -3.46 -13.81
CA VAL A 210 -4.01 -2.84 -14.59
C VAL A 210 -4.25 -2.78 -16.11
N ARG A 211 -5.34 -3.33 -16.64
CA ARG A 211 -5.56 -3.44 -18.10
C ARG A 211 -6.23 -2.25 -18.80
N GLN A 212 -6.63 -1.21 -18.10
CA GLN A 212 -7.44 -0.14 -18.70
C GLN A 212 -6.69 1.16 -19.02
N TRP A 213 -5.39 1.21 -18.78
CA TRP A 213 -4.60 2.43 -18.95
C TRP A 213 -3.88 2.57 -20.31
N SER A 214 -4.09 1.63 -21.22
CA SER A 214 -3.47 1.61 -22.55
C SER A 214 -4.41 2.06 -23.68
N GLU A 215 -5.11 3.20 -23.52
CA GLU A 215 -5.74 3.89 -24.65
C GLU A 215 -5.59 5.41 -24.54
#